data_3e332ff6991ad2ef04e02fb0946b9e78
#
_entry.id   3e332ff6991ad2ef04e02fb0946b9e78
#
_cell.length_a   1.000
_cell.length_b   1.000
_cell.length_c   1.000
_cell.angle_alpha   90.00
_cell.angle_beta   90.00
_cell.angle_gamma   90.00
#
_symmetry.space_group_name_H-M   'P 1'
#
loop_
_entity.id
_entity.type
_entity.pdbx_description
1 polymer ?
#
loop_
_entity_poly.entity_id
_entity_poly.type
_entity_poly.pdbx_seq_one_letter_code
_entity_poly.pdbx_strand_id
1 'polypeptide(L)'
;VGADLWQDLLRHGLLVGLNFNNSYYIANAGAFNRLSADMQAKVRKASTDAAGWNQTTMREDDDKIIARLGGGKMTIVKPAQADLDKAVAEVRPY
;
A
#
# COMPACT_ATOMS: atom_id res chain seq x y z
N VAL A 1 5.79 12.33 -1.23
CA VAL A 1 6.70 13.10 -0.35
C VAL A 1 7.98 12.31 -0.07
N GLY A 2 7.91 11.02 0.37
CA GLY A 2 9.11 10.24 0.68
C GLY A 2 10.01 9.95 -0.53
N ALA A 3 9.42 9.63 -1.68
CA ALA A 3 10.16 9.29 -2.90
C ALA A 3 11.04 10.44 -3.43
N ASP A 4 10.63 11.68 -3.20
CA ASP A 4 11.37 12.85 -3.68
C ASP A 4 12.66 13.12 -2.88
N LEU A 5 12.69 12.69 -1.61
CA LEU A 5 13.86 12.84 -0.74
C LEU A 5 15.00 11.88 -1.09
N TRP A 6 14.68 10.72 -1.67
CA TRP A 6 15.65 9.66 -1.88
C TRP A 6 16.24 9.63 -3.29
N GLN A 7 15.57 10.23 -4.28
CA GLN A 7 15.97 10.16 -5.70
C GLN A 7 17.38 10.72 -5.98
N ASP A 8 17.82 11.68 -5.19
CA ASP A 8 19.15 12.29 -5.35
C ASP A 8 20.25 11.56 -4.57
N LEU A 9 19.88 10.78 -3.57
CA LEU A 9 20.80 10.09 -2.68
C LEU A 9 21.01 8.63 -3.06
N LEU A 10 19.93 7.94 -3.49
CA LEU A 10 19.96 6.52 -3.80
C LEU A 10 20.19 6.29 -5.31
N ARG A 11 20.93 5.25 -5.62
CA ARG A 11 21.22 4.82 -7.00
C ARG A 11 20.54 3.51 -7.36
N HIS A 12 20.16 2.73 -6.37
CA HIS A 12 19.53 1.42 -6.56
C HIS A 12 18.32 1.29 -5.66
N GLY A 13 17.24 0.71 -6.19
CA GLY A 13 16.04 0.33 -5.46
C GLY A 13 15.69 -1.12 -5.74
N LEU A 14 15.39 -1.90 -4.70
CA LEU A 14 14.93 -3.27 -4.82
C LEU A 14 13.45 -3.34 -4.47
N LEU A 15 12.62 -3.81 -5.40
CA LEU A 15 11.18 -3.96 -5.19
C LEU A 15 10.88 -5.31 -4.53
N VAL A 16 10.95 -5.33 -3.21
CA VAL A 16 10.52 -6.47 -2.38
C VAL A 16 9.38 -6.02 -1.49
N GLY A 17 8.28 -6.71 -1.50
CA GLY A 17 7.14 -6.46 -0.63
C GLY A 17 7.41 -6.98 0.79
N LEU A 18 8.26 -6.30 1.54
CA LEU A 18 8.64 -6.70 2.91
C LEU A 18 7.69 -6.16 3.99
N ASN A 19 6.90 -5.15 3.67
CA ASN A 19 6.02 -4.51 4.64
C ASN A 19 4.64 -4.29 4.02
N PHE A 20 3.60 -4.68 4.76
CA PHE A 20 2.21 -4.47 4.39
C PHE A 20 1.59 -3.48 5.37
N ASN A 21 1.34 -2.27 4.90
CA ASN A 21 0.60 -1.29 5.66
C ASN A 21 -0.90 -1.48 5.43
N ASN A 22 -1.62 -1.75 6.50
CA ASN A 22 -3.07 -1.78 6.49
C ASN A 22 -3.62 -0.44 6.99
N SER A 23 -4.53 0.15 6.24
CA SER A 23 -5.31 1.31 6.69
C SER A 23 -6.69 0.86 7.15
N TYR A 24 -7.14 1.38 8.27
CA TYR A 24 -8.42 1.02 8.87
C TYR A 24 -9.31 2.24 9.08
N TYR A 25 -10.58 2.11 8.77
CA TYR A 25 -11.61 3.03 9.24
C TYR A 25 -12.17 2.48 10.55
N ILE A 26 -11.99 3.23 11.64
CA ILE A 26 -12.40 2.83 12.97
C ILE A 26 -13.48 3.77 13.48
N ALA A 27 -14.57 3.23 14.00
CA ALA A 27 -15.63 3.98 14.63
C ALA A 27 -15.94 3.41 16.01
N ASN A 28 -16.34 4.29 16.95
CA ASN A 28 -16.86 3.84 18.24
C ASN A 28 -18.16 3.07 18.02
N ALA A 29 -18.23 1.82 18.47
CA ALA A 29 -19.37 0.94 18.28
C ALA A 29 -20.67 1.52 18.89
N GLY A 30 -20.58 2.11 20.10
CA GLY A 30 -21.74 2.71 20.74
C GLY A 30 -22.27 3.93 19.99
N ALA A 31 -21.39 4.75 19.40
CA ALA A 31 -21.80 5.87 18.57
C ALA A 31 -22.44 5.39 17.26
N PHE A 32 -21.82 4.40 16.60
CA PHE A 32 -22.32 3.83 15.36
C PHE A 32 -23.68 3.16 15.53
N ASN A 33 -23.88 2.39 16.61
CA ASN A 33 -25.13 1.70 16.88
C ASN A 33 -26.31 2.63 17.24
N ARG A 34 -26.03 3.90 17.59
CA ARG A 34 -27.08 4.91 17.80
C ARG A 34 -27.59 5.55 16.49
N LEU A 35 -26.91 5.32 15.38
CA LEU A 35 -27.38 5.76 14.08
C LEU A 35 -28.57 4.91 13.64
N SER A 36 -29.48 5.48 12.86
CA SER A 36 -30.52 4.71 12.19
C SER A 36 -29.93 3.66 11.26
N ALA A 37 -30.70 2.61 10.97
CA ALA A 37 -30.27 1.54 10.06
C ALA A 37 -29.86 2.08 8.68
N ASP A 38 -30.57 3.06 8.15
CA ASP A 38 -30.25 3.73 6.90
C ASP A 38 -28.90 4.47 6.97
N MET A 39 -28.66 5.20 8.06
CA MET A 39 -27.39 5.90 8.25
C MET A 39 -26.23 4.93 8.45
N GLN A 40 -26.42 3.83 9.17
CA GLN A 40 -25.40 2.79 9.29
C GLN A 40 -25.04 2.19 7.93
N ALA A 41 -26.05 1.90 7.09
CA ALA A 41 -25.83 1.39 5.74
C ALA A 41 -25.06 2.39 4.87
N LYS A 42 -25.41 3.68 4.91
CA LYS A 42 -24.71 4.75 4.19
C LYS A 42 -23.25 4.88 4.63
N VAL A 43 -22.98 4.86 5.93
CA VAL A 43 -21.60 4.93 6.46
C VAL A 43 -20.79 3.71 6.01
N ARG A 44 -21.34 2.49 6.10
CA ARG A 44 -20.66 1.28 5.63
C ARG A 44 -20.34 1.36 4.13
N LYS A 45 -21.35 1.75 3.33
CA LYS A 45 -21.17 1.90 1.89
C LYS A 45 -20.08 2.91 1.56
N ALA A 46 -20.13 4.10 2.14
CA ALA A 46 -19.12 5.14 1.91
C ALA A 46 -17.72 4.68 2.30
N SER A 47 -17.57 3.97 3.43
CA SER A 47 -16.29 3.44 3.87
C SER A 47 -15.76 2.36 2.92
N THR A 48 -16.61 1.47 2.42
CA THR A 48 -16.24 0.44 1.44
C THR A 48 -15.83 1.06 0.11
N ASP A 49 -16.61 2.02 -0.39
CA ASP A 49 -16.30 2.73 -1.64
C ASP A 49 -14.97 3.49 -1.54
N ALA A 50 -14.75 4.19 -0.42
CA ALA A 50 -13.50 4.90 -0.16
C ALA A 50 -12.29 3.95 -0.03
N ALA A 51 -12.47 2.78 0.60
CA ALA A 51 -11.40 1.78 0.69
C ALA A 51 -11.02 1.22 -0.69
N GLY A 52 -12.01 0.92 -1.53
CA GLY A 52 -11.78 0.46 -2.91
C GLY A 52 -11.07 1.52 -3.76
N TRP A 53 -11.53 2.76 -3.69
CA TRP A 53 -10.90 3.87 -4.38
C TRP A 53 -9.44 4.07 -3.93
N ASN A 54 -9.21 4.08 -2.62
CA ASN A 54 -7.87 4.25 -2.05
C ASN A 54 -6.91 3.13 -2.52
N GLN A 55 -7.37 1.87 -2.49
CA GLN A 55 -6.57 0.74 -2.95
C GLN A 55 -6.15 0.87 -4.42
N THR A 56 -7.05 1.30 -5.28
CA THR A 56 -6.77 1.50 -6.71
C THR A 56 -5.81 2.66 -6.91
N THR A 57 -6.10 3.80 -6.29
CA THR A 57 -5.30 5.02 -6.43
C THR A 57 -3.87 4.83 -5.90
N MET A 58 -3.71 4.14 -4.76
CA MET A 58 -2.37 3.86 -4.23
C MET A 58 -1.54 2.98 -5.16
N ARG A 59 -2.13 1.96 -5.79
CA ARG A 59 -1.41 1.14 -6.77
C ARG A 59 -0.97 1.95 -7.99
N GLU A 60 -1.88 2.77 -8.53
CA GLU A 60 -1.55 3.63 -9.65
C GLU A 60 -0.45 4.65 -9.32
N ASP A 61 -0.46 5.19 -8.10
CA ASP A 61 0.57 6.13 -7.65
C ASP A 61 1.90 5.44 -7.39
N ASP A 62 1.91 4.23 -6.85
CA ASP A 62 3.12 3.41 -6.70
C ASP A 62 3.75 3.12 -8.06
N ASP A 63 2.96 2.71 -9.05
CA ASP A 63 3.44 2.45 -10.42
C ASP A 63 4.05 3.71 -11.04
N LYS A 64 3.42 4.87 -10.88
CA LYS A 64 3.95 6.16 -11.34
C LYS A 64 5.26 6.54 -10.65
N ILE A 65 5.34 6.31 -9.34
CA ILE A 65 6.56 6.58 -8.54
C ILE A 65 7.69 5.67 -9.02
N ILE A 66 7.44 4.37 -9.17
CA ILE A 66 8.42 3.39 -9.66
C ILE A 66 8.92 3.76 -11.05
N ALA A 67 8.01 4.11 -11.96
CA ALA A 67 8.36 4.53 -13.32
C ALA A 67 9.22 5.80 -13.31
N ARG A 68 8.87 6.79 -12.48
CA ARG A 68 9.62 8.05 -12.34
C ARG A 68 11.02 7.81 -11.78
N LEU A 69 11.15 6.99 -10.74
CA LEU A 69 12.44 6.68 -10.13
C LEU A 69 13.34 5.89 -11.09
N GLY A 70 12.78 4.89 -11.79
CA GLY A 70 13.51 4.09 -12.77
C GLY A 70 13.88 4.84 -14.05
N GLY A 71 13.12 5.87 -14.42
CA GLY A 71 13.42 6.77 -15.54
C GLY A 71 14.48 7.84 -15.21
N GLY A 72 14.84 7.98 -13.94
CA GLY A 72 15.82 8.94 -13.44
C GLY A 72 17.22 8.34 -13.25
N LYS A 73 17.84 8.70 -12.12
CA LYS A 73 19.21 8.24 -11.77
C LYS A 73 19.24 6.91 -11.03
N MET A 74 18.08 6.32 -10.73
CA MET A 74 17.94 5.13 -9.91
C MET A 74 17.70 3.91 -10.79
N THR A 75 18.46 2.84 -10.56
CA THR A 75 18.20 1.52 -11.13
C THR A 75 17.22 0.77 -10.24
N ILE A 76 16.03 0.48 -10.75
CA ILE A 76 15.02 -0.29 -10.02
C ILE A 76 15.15 -1.76 -10.42
N VAL A 77 15.41 -2.62 -9.44
CA VAL A 77 15.53 -4.06 -9.63
C VAL A 77 14.30 -4.75 -9.05
N LYS A 78 13.66 -5.56 -9.86
CA LYS A 78 12.60 -6.47 -9.42
C LYS A 78 13.21 -7.87 -9.27
N PRO A 79 13.18 -8.48 -8.07
CA PRO A 79 13.74 -9.81 -7.87
C PRO A 79 12.98 -10.85 -8.70
N ALA A 80 13.67 -11.93 -9.05
CA ALA A 80 13.02 -13.09 -9.63
C ALA A 80 12.09 -13.76 -8.59
N GLN A 81 10.98 -14.35 -9.05
CA GLN A 81 10.03 -15.00 -8.14
C GLN A 81 10.70 -16.09 -7.29
N ALA A 82 11.62 -16.85 -7.87
CA ALA A 82 12.36 -17.89 -7.17
C ALA A 82 13.21 -17.36 -5.98
N ASP A 83 13.72 -16.14 -6.09
CA ASP A 83 14.50 -15.53 -5.00
C ASP A 83 13.56 -15.02 -3.88
N LEU A 84 12.38 -14.49 -4.24
CA LEU A 84 11.34 -14.14 -3.28
C LEU A 84 10.83 -15.38 -2.54
N ASP A 85 10.59 -16.49 -3.23
CA ASP A 85 10.13 -17.74 -2.63
C ASP A 85 11.14 -18.30 -1.63
N LYS A 86 12.43 -18.23 -1.95
CA LYS A 86 13.51 -18.60 -1.01
C LYS A 86 13.51 -17.70 0.22
N ALA A 87 13.45 -16.38 0.02
CA ALA A 87 13.41 -15.42 1.13
C ALA A 87 12.19 -15.65 2.04
N VAL A 88 11.02 -15.91 1.46
CA VAL A 88 9.79 -16.26 2.21
C VAL A 88 9.97 -17.57 2.99
N ALA A 89 10.60 -18.59 2.40
CA ALA A 89 10.82 -19.86 3.07
C ALA A 89 11.75 -19.73 4.30
N GLU A 90 12.76 -18.86 4.22
CA GLU A 90 13.67 -18.57 5.33
C GLU A 90 13.01 -17.77 6.48
N VAL A 91 12.05 -16.89 6.15
CA VAL A 91 11.41 -16.00 7.16
C VAL A 91 10.18 -16.66 7.81
N ARG A 92 9.48 -17.56 7.12
CA ARG A 92 8.23 -18.18 7.61
C ARG A 92 8.33 -19.02 8.90
N PRO A 93 9.48 -19.59 9.29
CA PRO A 93 9.58 -20.30 10.57
C PRO A 93 9.45 -19.43 11.82
N TYR A 94 9.40 -18.11 11.68
CA TYR A 94 9.28 -17.14 12.76
C TYR A 94 7.95 -16.39 12.69
#